data_021c00736529237050425baa4530ba56
#
_entry.id   021c00736529237050425baa4530ba56
#
_cell.length_a   1.000
_cell.length_b   1.000
_cell.length_c   1.000
_cell.angle_alpha   90.00
_cell.angle_beta   90.00
_cell.angle_gamma   90.00
#
_symmetry.space_group_name_H-M   'P 1'
#
loop_
_entity.id
_entity.type
_entity.pdbx_description
1 polymer ?
#
loop_
_entity_poly.entity_id
_entity_poly.type
_entity_poly.pdbx_seq_one_letter_code
_entity_poly.pdbx_strand_id
1 'polypeptide(L)'
;MMTHFKRILIVDDSDDSRSILGVILHRSWGYETIEAATGTEAVQKAIAEKPDLIIMDLGLPGISGVDATKAIKENSTTAHIPIIAHTVWPADSCKEQALNAGMVDYLEKPVSMVLMKTTIEKFIPQ
;
A
#
# COMPACT_ATOMS: atom_id res chain seq x y z
N MET A 1 16.86 -21.75 -12.25
CA MET A 1 15.95 -20.63 -12.55
C MET A 1 15.67 -19.85 -11.28
N MET A 2 15.77 -18.54 -11.34
CA MET A 2 15.50 -17.69 -10.19
C MET A 2 14.00 -17.37 -10.11
N THR A 3 13.45 -17.52 -8.90
CA THR A 3 12.07 -17.17 -8.66
C THR A 3 12.04 -15.80 -7.97
N HIS A 4 11.32 -14.84 -8.55
CA HIS A 4 11.12 -13.54 -7.97
C HIS A 4 9.81 -13.52 -7.21
N PHE A 5 9.90 -13.32 -5.90
CA PHE A 5 8.72 -13.05 -5.10
C PHE A 5 8.27 -11.62 -5.34
N LYS A 6 6.96 -11.43 -5.46
CA LYS A 6 6.42 -10.08 -5.54
C LYS A 6 6.56 -9.41 -4.18
N ARG A 7 6.83 -8.11 -4.18
CA ARG A 7 7.12 -7.34 -2.98
C ARG A 7 6.03 -6.29 -2.75
N ILE A 8 5.55 -6.23 -1.52
CA ILE A 8 4.50 -5.28 -1.15
C ILE A 8 5.02 -4.38 -0.02
N LEU A 9 4.91 -3.07 -0.22
CA LEU A 9 5.20 -2.09 0.80
C LEU A 9 3.93 -1.81 1.59
N ILE A 10 3.98 -2.04 2.90
CA ILE A 10 2.87 -1.78 3.82
C ILE A 10 3.15 -0.49 4.56
N VAL A 11 2.28 0.50 4.42
CA VAL A 11 2.42 1.80 5.08
C VAL A 11 1.28 2.01 6.07
N ASP A 12 1.62 2.00 7.35
CA ASP A 12 0.67 2.13 8.45
C ASP A 12 1.45 2.57 9.69
N ASP A 13 0.95 3.54 10.41
CA ASP A 13 1.62 4.04 11.62
C ASP A 13 1.41 3.13 12.83
N SER A 14 0.46 2.20 12.76
CA SER A 14 0.26 1.19 13.81
C SER A 14 1.20 0.01 13.59
N ASP A 15 2.13 -0.21 14.53
CA ASP A 15 3.05 -1.34 14.46
C ASP A 15 2.30 -2.68 14.44
N ASP A 16 1.21 -2.78 15.22
CA ASP A 16 0.42 -4.00 15.28
C ASP A 16 -0.29 -4.29 13.95
N SER A 17 -0.96 -3.27 13.38
CA SER A 17 -1.64 -3.43 12.10
C SER A 17 -0.68 -3.82 10.99
N ARG A 18 0.47 -3.15 10.95
CA ARG A 18 1.52 -3.41 9.95
C ARG A 18 2.08 -4.82 10.10
N SER A 19 2.33 -5.24 11.33
CA SER A 19 2.88 -6.57 11.64
C SER A 19 1.89 -7.68 11.29
N ILE A 20 0.63 -7.53 11.64
CA ILE A 20 -0.42 -8.52 11.36
C ILE A 20 -0.59 -8.69 9.84
N LEU A 21 -0.71 -7.60 9.12
CA LEU A 21 -0.87 -7.66 7.66
C LEU A 21 0.38 -8.26 7.02
N GLY A 22 1.56 -7.88 7.50
CA GLY A 22 2.82 -8.42 7.00
C GLY A 22 2.92 -9.93 7.14
N VAL A 23 2.50 -10.46 8.27
CA VAL A 23 2.50 -11.92 8.50
C VAL A 23 1.56 -12.61 7.51
N ILE A 24 0.36 -12.07 7.31
CA ILE A 24 -0.61 -12.65 6.39
C ILE A 24 -0.08 -12.63 4.94
N LEU A 25 0.43 -11.48 4.50
CA LEU A 25 0.95 -11.33 3.15
C LEU A 25 2.12 -12.29 2.89
N HIS A 26 3.02 -12.42 3.86
CA HIS A 26 4.20 -13.25 3.69
C HIS A 26 3.90 -14.74 3.86
N ARG A 27 3.34 -15.12 5.01
CA ARG A 27 3.16 -16.55 5.34
C ARG A 27 2.01 -17.19 4.59
N SER A 28 0.90 -16.47 4.45
CA SER A 28 -0.29 -17.05 3.85
C SER A 28 -0.30 -16.94 2.33
N TRP A 29 0.27 -15.86 1.78
CA TRP A 29 0.15 -15.57 0.35
C TRP A 29 1.48 -15.49 -0.39
N GLY A 30 2.62 -15.61 0.31
CA GLY A 30 3.93 -15.75 -0.33
C GLY A 30 4.55 -14.47 -0.86
N TYR A 31 4.11 -13.30 -0.41
CA TYR A 31 4.74 -12.04 -0.80
C TYR A 31 5.91 -11.69 0.11
N GLU A 32 6.92 -11.02 -0.43
CA GLU A 32 7.90 -10.33 0.40
C GLU A 32 7.29 -9.00 0.83
N THR A 33 7.56 -8.59 2.06
CA THR A 33 7.00 -7.36 2.61
C THR A 33 8.08 -6.36 3.02
N ILE A 34 7.77 -5.10 2.80
CA ILE A 34 8.57 -3.96 3.24
C ILE A 34 7.63 -3.10 4.07
N GLU A 35 8.10 -2.46 5.12
CA GLU A 35 7.25 -1.70 6.02
C GLU A 35 7.71 -0.24 6.12
N ALA A 36 6.72 0.66 6.25
CA ALA A 36 6.95 2.07 6.51
C ALA A 36 5.90 2.56 7.52
N ALA A 37 6.31 3.39 8.45
CA ALA A 37 5.43 3.91 9.51
C ALA A 37 4.93 5.32 9.22
N THR A 38 5.51 6.02 8.26
CA THR A 38 5.17 7.40 7.91
C THR A 38 5.07 7.57 6.40
N GLY A 39 4.40 8.64 5.96
CA GLY A 39 4.31 8.94 4.54
C GLY A 39 5.67 9.26 3.91
N THR A 40 6.53 9.97 4.65
CA THR A 40 7.88 10.28 4.17
C THR A 40 8.70 9.01 3.98
N GLU A 41 8.65 8.10 4.95
CA GLU A 41 9.35 6.82 4.84
C GLU A 41 8.81 5.99 3.67
N ALA A 42 7.49 6.05 3.44
CA ALA A 42 6.87 5.35 2.33
C ALA A 42 7.43 5.82 0.98
N VAL A 43 7.55 7.13 0.80
CA VAL A 43 8.11 7.71 -0.43
C VAL A 43 9.57 7.26 -0.60
N GLN A 44 10.36 7.34 0.45
CA GLN A 44 11.77 6.94 0.41
C GLN A 44 11.92 5.46 0.05
N LYS A 45 11.13 4.59 0.68
CA LYS A 45 11.21 3.14 0.42
C LYS A 45 10.66 2.76 -0.95
N ALA A 46 9.62 3.46 -1.42
CA ALA A 46 9.12 3.21 -2.77
C ALA A 46 10.20 3.48 -3.81
N ILE A 47 10.94 4.57 -3.66
CA ILE A 47 12.01 4.93 -4.58
C ILE A 47 13.19 3.97 -4.47
N ALA A 48 13.60 3.63 -3.25
CA ALA A 48 14.77 2.78 -3.01
C ALA A 48 14.51 1.32 -3.36
N GLU A 49 13.34 0.79 -3.00
CA GLU A 49 13.03 -0.63 -3.09
C GLU A 49 12.18 -1.01 -4.29
N LYS A 50 11.45 -0.07 -4.86
CA LYS A 50 10.57 -0.26 -6.02
C LYS A 50 9.66 -1.49 -5.86
N PRO A 51 8.76 -1.48 -4.85
CA PRO A 51 7.85 -2.60 -4.64
C PRO A 51 6.89 -2.77 -5.82
N ASP A 52 6.28 -3.94 -5.90
CA ASP A 52 5.30 -4.24 -6.95
C ASP A 52 3.93 -3.65 -6.64
N LEU A 53 3.65 -3.37 -5.37
CA LEU A 53 2.39 -2.81 -4.91
C LEU A 53 2.60 -2.13 -3.57
N ILE A 54 1.82 -1.09 -3.29
CA ILE A 54 1.84 -0.38 -2.01
C ILE A 54 0.44 -0.42 -1.40
N ILE A 55 0.37 -0.83 -0.12
CA ILE A 55 -0.85 -0.73 0.68
C ILE A 55 -0.64 0.46 1.61
N MET A 56 -1.45 1.51 1.43
CA MET A 56 -1.23 2.81 2.04
C MET A 56 -2.37 3.22 2.95
N ASP A 57 -2.08 3.45 4.23
CA ASP A 57 -3.03 4.11 5.11
C ASP A 57 -3.06 5.61 4.78
N LEU A 58 -4.20 6.26 4.97
CA LEU A 58 -4.33 7.69 4.70
C LEU A 58 -3.97 8.53 5.91
N GLY A 59 -4.34 8.11 7.12
CA GLY A 59 -4.12 8.86 8.34
C GLY A 59 -2.73 8.65 8.93
N LEU A 60 -1.70 9.16 8.27
CA LEU A 60 -0.32 9.00 8.70
C LEU A 60 0.19 10.26 9.40
N PRO A 61 1.16 10.12 10.33
CA PRO A 61 1.82 11.28 10.91
C PRO A 61 2.67 12.00 9.85
N GLY A 62 2.77 13.33 9.96
CA GLY A 62 3.47 14.13 8.97
C GLY A 62 2.64 14.31 7.72
N ILE A 63 3.15 13.88 6.57
CA ILE A 63 2.37 13.93 5.33
C ILE A 63 1.35 12.79 5.31
N SER A 64 0.16 13.08 4.78
CA SER A 64 -0.90 12.08 4.68
C SER A 64 -0.57 11.02 3.64
N GLY A 65 -1.32 9.91 3.66
CA GLY A 65 -1.20 8.88 2.63
C GLY A 65 -1.55 9.42 1.24
N VAL A 66 -2.45 10.39 1.16
CA VAL A 66 -2.78 11.06 -0.11
C VAL A 66 -1.58 11.84 -0.65
N ASP A 67 -0.92 12.62 0.21
CA ASP A 67 0.24 13.40 -0.19
C ASP A 67 1.44 12.50 -0.52
N ALA A 68 1.63 11.42 0.23
CA ALA A 68 2.66 10.43 -0.08
C ALA A 68 2.40 9.79 -1.45
N THR A 69 1.15 9.46 -1.74
CA THR A 69 0.76 8.91 -3.05
C THR A 69 1.10 9.88 -4.18
N LYS A 70 0.78 11.16 -4.02
CA LYS A 70 1.12 12.17 -5.03
C LYS A 70 2.61 12.22 -5.29
N ALA A 71 3.41 12.21 -4.24
CA ALA A 71 4.87 12.24 -4.37
C ALA A 71 5.40 11.00 -5.11
N ILE A 72 4.87 9.83 -4.79
CA ILE A 72 5.26 8.58 -5.47
C ILE A 72 4.87 8.62 -6.95
N LYS A 73 3.68 9.14 -7.25
CA LYS A 73 3.20 9.22 -8.64
C LYS A 73 3.91 10.29 -9.46
N GLU A 74 4.47 11.30 -8.82
CA GLU A 74 5.25 12.34 -9.50
C GLU A 74 6.65 11.87 -9.88
N ASN A 75 7.16 10.83 -9.24
CA ASN A 75 8.48 10.29 -9.54
C ASN A 75 8.37 9.27 -10.66
N SER A 76 9.09 9.49 -11.76
CA SER A 76 8.99 8.64 -12.96
C SER A 76 9.38 7.18 -12.70
N THR A 77 10.22 6.93 -11.69
CA THR A 77 10.68 5.56 -11.37
C THR A 77 9.66 4.78 -10.55
N THR A 78 8.68 5.45 -9.94
CA THR A 78 7.67 4.82 -9.08
C THR A 78 6.23 5.09 -9.53
N ALA A 79 6.04 5.91 -10.55
CA ALA A 79 4.70 6.30 -11.01
C ALA A 79 3.82 5.12 -11.42
N HIS A 80 4.41 4.02 -11.86
CA HIS A 80 3.69 2.83 -12.32
C HIS A 80 3.23 1.92 -11.19
N ILE A 81 3.72 2.12 -9.95
CA ILE A 81 3.43 1.20 -8.85
C ILE A 81 1.97 1.40 -8.40
N PRO A 82 1.13 0.34 -8.41
CA PRO A 82 -0.24 0.48 -7.91
C PRO A 82 -0.26 0.71 -6.41
N ILE A 83 -1.08 1.66 -5.98
CA ILE A 83 -1.24 2.03 -4.58
C ILE A 83 -2.71 1.81 -4.20
N ILE A 84 -2.95 0.99 -3.17
CA ILE A 84 -4.28 0.69 -2.65
C ILE A 84 -4.41 1.37 -1.29
N ALA A 85 -5.48 2.14 -1.09
CA ALA A 85 -5.78 2.70 0.22
C ALA A 85 -6.30 1.60 1.15
N HIS A 86 -5.81 1.59 2.39
CA HIS A 86 -6.27 0.68 3.44
C HIS A 86 -6.32 1.47 4.74
N THR A 87 -7.53 1.94 5.11
CA THR A 87 -7.67 2.97 6.13
C THR A 87 -9.01 2.87 6.85
N VAL A 88 -9.08 3.40 8.08
CA VAL A 88 -10.35 3.53 8.82
C VAL A 88 -11.17 4.73 8.32
N TRP A 89 -10.59 5.61 7.49
CA TRP A 89 -11.32 6.76 6.98
C TRP A 89 -12.43 6.32 6.02
N PRO A 90 -13.63 6.91 6.13
CA PRO A 90 -14.78 6.46 5.34
C PRO A 90 -14.57 6.67 3.84
N ALA A 91 -14.87 5.64 3.05
CA ALA A 91 -14.80 5.72 1.59
C ALA A 91 -15.71 6.82 1.05
N ASP A 92 -16.90 7.00 1.62
CA ASP A 92 -17.86 8.02 1.18
C ASP A 92 -17.27 9.42 1.11
N SER A 93 -16.38 9.76 2.04
CA SER A 93 -15.79 11.11 2.12
C SER A 93 -14.37 11.20 1.58
N CYS A 94 -13.66 10.09 1.44
CA CYS A 94 -12.21 10.09 1.15
C CYS A 94 -11.81 9.38 -0.13
N LYS A 95 -12.67 8.51 -0.67
CA LYS A 95 -12.29 7.69 -1.82
C LYS A 95 -11.98 8.52 -3.07
N GLU A 96 -12.78 9.54 -3.36
CA GLU A 96 -12.56 10.37 -4.55
C GLU A 96 -11.20 11.06 -4.49
N GLN A 97 -10.86 11.61 -3.33
CA GLN A 97 -9.57 12.28 -3.14
C GLN A 97 -8.41 11.29 -3.32
N ALA A 98 -8.54 10.08 -2.79
CA ALA A 98 -7.53 9.04 -2.92
C ALA A 98 -7.32 8.65 -4.38
N LEU A 99 -8.42 8.42 -5.12
CA LEU A 99 -8.35 8.07 -6.54
C LEU A 99 -7.76 9.20 -7.37
N ASN A 100 -8.13 10.44 -7.07
CA ASN A 100 -7.59 11.61 -7.77
C ASN A 100 -6.09 11.78 -7.52
N ALA A 101 -5.59 11.33 -6.38
CA ALA A 101 -4.15 11.35 -6.08
C ALA A 101 -3.36 10.27 -6.82
N GLY A 102 -4.04 9.28 -7.37
CA GLY A 102 -3.43 8.20 -8.14
C GLY A 102 -3.57 6.81 -7.54
N MET A 103 -4.33 6.65 -6.46
CA MET A 103 -4.62 5.33 -5.92
C MET A 103 -5.54 4.57 -6.87
N VAL A 104 -5.39 3.23 -6.90
CA VAL A 104 -6.14 2.39 -7.83
C VAL A 104 -7.35 1.72 -7.19
N ASP A 105 -7.40 1.67 -5.86
CA ASP A 105 -8.54 1.11 -5.13
C ASP A 105 -8.54 1.61 -3.69
N TYR A 106 -9.64 1.37 -2.98
CA TYR A 106 -9.87 1.87 -1.63
C TYR A 106 -10.50 0.79 -0.77
N LEU A 107 -9.80 0.39 0.28
CA LEU A 107 -10.28 -0.61 1.23
C LEU A 107 -10.47 0.05 2.60
N GLU A 108 -11.70 0.09 3.07
CA GLU A 108 -12.02 0.66 4.38
C GLU A 108 -11.87 -0.42 5.45
N LYS A 109 -11.15 -0.09 6.53
CA LYS A 109 -10.98 -1.02 7.65
C LYS A 109 -12.26 -1.10 8.49
N PRO A 110 -12.62 -2.26 8.99
CA PRO A 110 -11.96 -3.56 8.80
C PRO A 110 -12.32 -4.17 7.45
N VAL A 111 -11.32 -4.71 6.74
CA VAL A 111 -11.53 -5.36 5.46
C VAL A 111 -11.35 -6.88 5.62
N SER A 112 -12.17 -7.67 4.93
CA SER A 112 -11.99 -9.12 4.97
C SER A 112 -10.70 -9.51 4.24
N MET A 113 -10.07 -10.59 4.69
CA MET A 113 -8.85 -11.06 4.04
C MET A 113 -9.14 -11.59 2.64
N VAL A 114 -10.35 -12.07 2.39
CA VAL A 114 -10.76 -12.48 1.03
C VAL A 114 -10.75 -11.28 0.10
N LEU A 115 -11.34 -10.16 0.52
CA LEU A 115 -11.36 -8.94 -0.29
C LEU A 115 -9.96 -8.35 -0.47
N MET A 116 -9.15 -8.36 0.59
CA MET A 116 -7.76 -7.89 0.50
C MET A 116 -7.00 -8.70 -0.54
N LYS A 117 -7.07 -10.03 -0.46
CA LYS A 117 -6.36 -10.91 -1.39
C LYS A 117 -6.84 -10.69 -2.83
N THR A 118 -8.14 -10.65 -3.04
CA THR A 118 -8.73 -10.45 -4.37
C THR A 118 -8.27 -9.11 -4.96
N THR A 119 -8.24 -8.06 -4.15
CA THR A 119 -7.81 -6.74 -4.60
C THR A 119 -6.32 -6.73 -4.97
N ILE A 120 -5.47 -7.34 -4.14
CA ILE A 120 -4.03 -7.44 -4.42
C ILE A 120 -3.81 -8.20 -5.73
N GLU A 121 -4.47 -9.33 -5.90
CA GLU A 121 -4.31 -10.17 -7.11
C GLU A 121 -4.76 -9.45 -8.38
N LYS A 122 -5.67 -8.49 -8.26
CA LYS A 122 -6.13 -7.69 -9.39
C LYS A 122 -5.01 -6.82 -9.95
N PHE A 123 -4.10 -6.35 -9.09
CA PHE A 123 -3.05 -5.41 -9.47
C PHE A 123 -1.65 -6.01 -9.48
N ILE A 124 -1.45 -7.20 -8.93
CA ILE A 124 -0.22 -7.96 -9.07
C ILE A 124 -0.54 -9.25 -9.81
N PRO A 125 -0.19 -9.36 -11.09
CA PRO A 125 -0.41 -10.61 -11.84
C PRO A 125 0.37 -11.76 -11.20
N GLN A 126 -0.26 -12.90 -11.10
CA GLN A 126 0.34 -14.11 -10.48
C GLN A 126 1.17 -14.92 -11.47
#